data_7ce2c1a4a535e194d338bca75071491b
#
_entry.id   7ce2c1a4a535e194d338bca75071491b
#
_cell.length_a   1.000
_cell.length_b   1.000
_cell.length_c   1.000
_cell.angle_alpha   90.00
_cell.angle_beta   90.00
_cell.angle_gamma   90.00
#
_symmetry.space_group_name_H-M   'P 1'
#
loop_
_entity.id
_entity.type
_entity.pdbx_description
1 polymer ?
#
loop_
_entity_poly.entity_id
_entity_poly.type
_entity_poly.pdbx_seq_one_letter_code
_entity_poly.pdbx_strand_id
1 'polypeptide(L)'
;MVKIINNTIFNGIAGSRPTEKPKYYIMHNDAGSMSAESYVNWLQSRYDNGQSELGFAHYYITRDAIARVEDTYNGTWSAANYDANMNSISYEVCQQYNSTDAEFIENENMVLRQMAEDMTYYGDTPNYSNIKFHNEFSSTSCPARSLELHGGYNDSLRDYVIAKIKHYQSLGSTVQEMLDNEGNQEGWKKNATGWWYVNADGSYPTNKWQKINNVWYYFDSNGYMKANAWHKHSDGYWYYLLPNGAMATGWVLISNKWYYFKEDGKMATGWVKYKEQWYYLDYQKGEMVSNAFVKSADGKGWYYLKPDGSMADKPEFTVEPNGLFTTK
;
A
#
# COMPACT_ATOMS: atom_id res chain seq x y z
N MET A 1 8.50 6.41 -12.93
CA MET A 1 7.88 7.21 -14.03
C MET A 1 7.43 6.24 -15.08
N VAL A 2 6.15 6.26 -15.44
CA VAL A 2 5.58 5.39 -16.48
C VAL A 2 6.07 5.87 -17.85
N LYS A 3 6.44 4.93 -18.73
CA LYS A 3 6.89 5.24 -20.06
C LYS A 3 5.69 5.48 -20.99
N ILE A 4 5.59 6.66 -21.57
CA ILE A 4 4.56 7.00 -22.56
C ILE A 4 5.15 6.87 -23.95
N ILE A 5 4.53 6.04 -24.79
CA ILE A 5 4.91 5.79 -26.19
C ILE A 5 3.74 6.23 -27.08
N ASN A 6 3.89 7.37 -27.73
CA ASN A 6 2.93 7.88 -28.69
C ASN A 6 3.44 7.59 -30.09
N ASN A 7 2.93 6.56 -30.71
CA ASN A 7 3.27 6.17 -32.08
C ASN A 7 1.98 5.79 -32.84
N THR A 8 1.40 6.75 -33.52
CA THR A 8 0.17 6.56 -34.32
C THR A 8 0.43 5.74 -35.58
N ILE A 9 0.72 4.45 -35.41
CA ILE A 9 1.11 3.51 -36.46
C ILE A 9 0.06 3.46 -37.55
N PHE A 10 -1.23 3.36 -37.18
CA PHE A 10 -2.30 3.11 -38.12
C PHE A 10 -2.86 4.36 -38.77
N ASN A 11 -2.59 5.55 -38.23
CA ASN A 11 -2.83 6.86 -38.82
C ASN A 11 -4.20 7.02 -39.46
N GLY A 12 -5.26 6.56 -38.80
CA GLY A 12 -6.63 6.69 -39.23
C GLY A 12 -7.07 5.69 -40.31
N ILE A 13 -6.39 4.56 -40.48
CA ILE A 13 -6.75 3.55 -41.52
C ILE A 13 -8.17 3.02 -41.38
N ALA A 14 -8.71 2.97 -40.15
CA ALA A 14 -10.10 2.55 -39.90
C ALA A 14 -11.13 3.67 -40.14
N GLY A 15 -10.68 4.90 -40.41
CA GLY A 15 -11.51 6.10 -40.57
C GLY A 15 -11.62 6.92 -39.29
N SER A 16 -12.04 8.17 -39.43
CA SER A 16 -12.27 9.06 -38.30
C SER A 16 -13.57 8.76 -37.58
N ARG A 17 -13.58 8.92 -36.26
CA ARG A 17 -14.79 8.80 -35.45
C ARG A 17 -15.84 9.82 -35.91
N PRO A 18 -17.13 9.40 -36.09
CA PRO A 18 -18.17 10.28 -36.60
C PRO A 18 -18.66 11.35 -35.61
N THR A 19 -18.27 11.24 -34.31
CA THR A 19 -18.66 12.14 -33.23
C THR A 19 -17.45 12.77 -32.55
N GLU A 20 -17.60 13.97 -31.99
CA GLU A 20 -16.54 14.65 -31.27
C GLU A 20 -16.08 13.87 -30.02
N LYS A 21 -17.05 13.19 -29.37
CA LYS A 21 -16.78 12.39 -28.15
C LYS A 21 -16.95 10.90 -28.42
N PRO A 22 -16.18 10.02 -27.75
CA PRO A 22 -16.43 8.60 -27.80
C PRO A 22 -17.77 8.26 -27.13
N LYS A 23 -18.48 7.32 -27.67
CA LYS A 23 -19.70 6.74 -27.08
C LYS A 23 -19.33 5.69 -26.00
N TYR A 24 -18.25 4.98 -26.25
CA TYR A 24 -17.78 3.88 -25.41
C TYR A 24 -16.29 3.98 -25.10
N TYR A 25 -15.93 3.47 -23.94
CA TYR A 25 -14.57 3.18 -23.49
C TYR A 25 -14.51 1.67 -23.27
N ILE A 26 -13.82 0.95 -24.18
CA ILE A 26 -13.89 -0.51 -24.23
C ILE A 26 -12.60 -1.11 -23.68
N MET A 27 -12.72 -1.92 -22.62
CA MET A 27 -11.59 -2.65 -22.05
C MET A 27 -11.52 -4.06 -22.65
N HIS A 28 -10.29 -4.44 -23.02
CA HIS A 28 -9.91 -5.74 -23.54
C HIS A 28 -8.81 -6.35 -22.67
N ASN A 29 -8.61 -7.67 -22.80
CA ASN A 29 -7.40 -8.35 -22.42
C ASN A 29 -6.71 -8.87 -23.70
N ASP A 30 -5.38 -8.68 -23.76
CA ASP A 30 -4.59 -8.90 -24.98
C ASP A 30 -4.49 -10.38 -25.45
N ALA A 31 -4.98 -11.32 -24.64
CA ALA A 31 -4.80 -12.77 -24.87
C ALA A 31 -3.34 -13.12 -25.25
N GLY A 32 -2.37 -12.39 -24.66
CA GLY A 32 -0.97 -12.43 -25.01
C GLY A 32 -0.02 -12.34 -23.81
N SER A 33 1.27 -12.25 -24.14
CA SER A 33 2.36 -12.19 -23.15
C SER A 33 3.31 -11.01 -23.41
N MET A 34 3.01 -10.17 -24.41
CA MET A 34 3.90 -9.06 -24.81
C MET A 34 3.76 -7.86 -23.86
N SER A 35 4.86 -7.14 -23.68
CA SER A 35 4.83 -5.82 -23.08
C SER A 35 4.22 -4.78 -24.03
N ALA A 36 3.78 -3.64 -23.50
CA ALA A 36 3.26 -2.53 -24.31
C ALA A 36 4.27 -2.12 -25.42
N GLU A 37 5.55 -2.06 -25.09
CA GLU A 37 6.62 -1.74 -26.05
C GLU A 37 6.78 -2.79 -27.15
N SER A 38 6.65 -4.07 -26.80
CA SER A 38 6.73 -5.17 -27.77
C SER A 38 5.55 -5.13 -28.73
N TYR A 39 4.36 -4.73 -28.26
CA TYR A 39 3.19 -4.51 -29.11
C TYR A 39 3.42 -3.44 -30.17
N VAL A 40 4.08 -2.33 -29.84
CA VAL A 40 4.40 -1.27 -30.81
C VAL A 40 5.19 -1.84 -31.99
N ASN A 41 6.26 -2.59 -31.72
CA ASN A 41 7.09 -3.18 -32.77
C ASN A 41 6.34 -4.23 -33.59
N TRP A 42 5.54 -5.07 -32.92
CA TRP A 42 4.76 -6.10 -33.59
C TRP A 42 3.66 -5.50 -34.48
N LEU A 43 2.95 -4.47 -34.01
CA LEU A 43 1.91 -3.78 -34.78
C LEU A 43 2.51 -2.99 -35.95
N GLN A 44 3.67 -2.36 -35.76
CA GLN A 44 4.38 -1.72 -36.85
C GLN A 44 4.73 -2.73 -37.96
N SER A 45 5.27 -3.89 -37.60
CA SER A 45 5.57 -4.95 -38.58
C SER A 45 4.30 -5.43 -39.31
N ARG A 46 3.17 -5.53 -38.60
CA ARG A 46 1.86 -5.90 -39.26
C ARG A 46 1.40 -4.82 -40.21
N TYR A 47 1.50 -3.57 -39.84
CA TYR A 47 1.15 -2.44 -40.69
C TYR A 47 2.01 -2.45 -41.97
N ASP A 48 3.32 -2.59 -41.84
CA ASP A 48 4.30 -2.59 -42.93
C ASP A 48 4.04 -3.77 -43.92
N ASN A 49 3.49 -4.89 -43.41
CA ASN A 49 3.16 -6.06 -44.21
C ASN A 49 1.69 -6.06 -44.73
N GLY A 50 0.94 -4.96 -44.56
CA GLY A 50 -0.44 -4.84 -45.04
C GLY A 50 -1.43 -5.74 -44.26
N GLN A 51 -1.17 -6.02 -42.99
CA GLN A 51 -1.97 -6.93 -42.14
C GLN A 51 -2.78 -6.18 -41.08
N SER A 52 -3.11 -4.92 -41.30
CA SER A 52 -3.85 -4.09 -40.35
C SER A 52 -5.27 -4.59 -40.10
N GLU A 53 -5.88 -5.26 -41.07
CA GLU A 53 -7.22 -5.86 -40.96
C GLU A 53 -7.34 -6.98 -39.91
N LEU A 54 -6.24 -7.50 -39.41
CA LEU A 54 -6.23 -8.47 -38.29
C LEU A 54 -6.64 -7.86 -36.95
N GLY A 55 -6.92 -6.55 -36.93
CA GLY A 55 -7.43 -5.83 -35.74
C GLY A 55 -6.36 -5.12 -34.93
N PHE A 56 -6.74 -4.03 -34.30
CA PHE A 56 -5.90 -3.25 -33.36
C PHE A 56 -6.77 -2.40 -32.43
N ALA A 57 -6.28 -2.13 -31.22
CA ALA A 57 -6.85 -1.18 -30.26
C ALA A 57 -6.10 0.16 -30.31
N HIS A 58 -6.62 1.19 -29.65
CA HIS A 58 -5.91 2.48 -29.49
C HIS A 58 -4.69 2.35 -28.59
N TYR A 59 -4.84 1.62 -27.47
CA TYR A 59 -3.84 1.51 -26.43
C TYR A 59 -3.48 0.05 -26.12
N TYR A 60 -2.19 -0.17 -25.86
CA TYR A 60 -1.61 -1.39 -25.28
C TYR A 60 -0.86 -0.98 -24.03
N ILE A 61 -1.25 -1.52 -22.86
CA ILE A 61 -0.82 -0.96 -21.57
C ILE A 61 -0.34 -2.06 -20.63
N THR A 62 0.82 -1.82 -20.04
CA THR A 62 1.35 -2.52 -18.88
C THR A 62 1.56 -1.55 -17.69
N ARG A 63 1.81 -2.06 -16.48
CA ARG A 63 2.06 -1.25 -15.26
C ARG A 63 3.16 -0.21 -15.39
N ASP A 64 4.09 -0.39 -16.34
CA ASP A 64 5.29 0.41 -16.54
C ASP A 64 5.30 1.21 -17.86
N ALA A 65 4.38 0.89 -18.79
CA ALA A 65 4.30 1.57 -20.08
C ALA A 65 2.88 1.69 -20.64
N ILE A 66 2.61 2.83 -21.26
CA ILE A 66 1.40 3.11 -22.05
C ILE A 66 1.81 3.34 -23.50
N ALA A 67 1.38 2.46 -24.40
CA ALA A 67 1.61 2.60 -25.83
C ALA A 67 0.29 2.98 -26.52
N ARG A 68 0.24 4.19 -27.08
CA ARG A 68 -0.83 4.65 -27.98
C ARG A 68 -0.40 4.43 -29.43
N VAL A 69 -1.13 3.60 -30.16
CA VAL A 69 -0.81 3.19 -31.53
C VAL A 69 -1.76 3.75 -32.58
N GLU A 70 -2.88 4.32 -32.14
CA GLU A 70 -3.82 5.08 -32.97
C GLU A 70 -4.32 6.31 -32.21
N ASP A 71 -4.67 7.34 -32.95
CA ASP A 71 -5.24 8.55 -32.37
C ASP A 71 -6.68 8.31 -31.90
N THR A 72 -7.02 8.84 -30.73
CA THR A 72 -8.36 8.67 -30.13
C THR A 72 -9.50 9.34 -30.91
N TYR A 73 -9.18 10.15 -31.90
CA TYR A 73 -10.16 10.72 -32.83
C TYR A 73 -10.54 9.75 -33.99
N ASN A 74 -9.81 8.68 -34.17
CA ASN A 74 -10.05 7.69 -35.20
C ASN A 74 -10.80 6.48 -34.64
N GLY A 75 -11.31 5.63 -35.52
CA GLY A 75 -11.79 4.32 -35.18
C GLY A 75 -10.67 3.29 -35.12
N THR A 76 -10.99 2.12 -34.61
CA THR A 76 -10.08 0.95 -34.54
C THR A 76 -10.81 -0.29 -35.03
N TRP A 77 -10.08 -1.39 -35.20
CA TRP A 77 -10.67 -2.71 -35.50
C TRP A 77 -10.49 -3.67 -34.35
N SER A 78 -11.07 -3.33 -33.19
CA SER A 78 -10.82 -4.04 -31.89
C SER A 78 -12.00 -4.90 -31.41
N ALA A 79 -13.25 -4.60 -31.83
CA ALA A 79 -14.44 -5.17 -31.20
C ALA A 79 -15.30 -6.02 -32.17
N ALA A 80 -14.86 -6.26 -33.39
CA ALA A 80 -15.60 -6.98 -34.41
C ALA A 80 -17.05 -6.45 -34.63
N ASN A 81 -17.29 -5.18 -34.33
CA ASN A 81 -18.58 -4.49 -34.44
C ASN A 81 -18.34 -3.06 -34.92
N TYR A 82 -19.07 -2.65 -35.99
CA TYR A 82 -18.83 -1.35 -36.62
C TYR A 82 -19.09 -0.16 -35.67
N ASP A 83 -20.24 -0.16 -34.96
CA ASP A 83 -20.57 0.92 -34.02
C ASP A 83 -19.52 1.03 -32.88
N ALA A 84 -19.12 -0.10 -32.32
CA ALA A 84 -18.06 -0.15 -31.29
C ALA A 84 -16.73 0.33 -31.85
N ASN A 85 -16.30 -0.17 -33.01
CA ASN A 85 -15.01 0.19 -33.62
C ASN A 85 -14.89 1.68 -33.94
N MET A 86 -15.99 2.30 -34.44
CA MET A 86 -15.99 3.70 -34.89
C MET A 86 -16.30 4.71 -33.76
N ASN A 87 -16.97 4.29 -32.68
CA ASN A 87 -17.46 5.20 -31.65
C ASN A 87 -16.83 4.96 -30.28
N SER A 88 -15.72 4.23 -30.20
CA SER A 88 -15.06 3.96 -28.93
C SER A 88 -13.60 4.45 -28.88
N ILE A 89 -13.07 4.45 -27.66
CA ILE A 89 -11.66 4.29 -27.40
C ILE A 89 -11.47 2.90 -26.80
N SER A 90 -10.49 2.14 -27.28
CA SER A 90 -10.26 0.75 -26.90
C SER A 90 -8.88 0.57 -26.26
N TYR A 91 -8.83 -0.24 -25.19
CA TYR A 91 -7.66 -0.40 -24.31
C TYR A 91 -7.38 -1.87 -24.08
N GLU A 92 -6.16 -2.31 -24.35
CA GLU A 92 -5.68 -3.66 -24.06
C GLU A 92 -4.91 -3.69 -22.73
N VAL A 93 -5.40 -4.48 -21.77
CA VAL A 93 -4.62 -4.88 -20.60
C VAL A 93 -3.66 -5.97 -21.04
N CYS A 94 -2.37 -5.64 -21.15
CA CYS A 94 -1.36 -6.54 -21.68
C CYS A 94 -0.86 -7.58 -20.68
N GLN A 95 -0.16 -8.62 -21.20
CA GLN A 95 0.45 -9.71 -20.43
C GLN A 95 -0.55 -10.61 -19.69
N GLN A 96 -1.68 -10.93 -20.33
CA GLN A 96 -2.69 -11.81 -19.75
C GLN A 96 -2.12 -13.15 -19.29
N TYR A 97 -1.18 -13.77 -20.04
CA TYR A 97 -0.75 -15.14 -19.80
C TYR A 97 0.52 -15.29 -18.95
N ASN A 98 1.36 -14.28 -18.83
CA ASN A 98 2.68 -14.38 -18.19
C ASN A 98 2.89 -13.47 -16.97
N SER A 99 1.87 -12.76 -16.53
CA SER A 99 1.88 -12.01 -15.26
C SER A 99 1.22 -12.80 -14.14
N THR A 100 1.65 -12.58 -12.91
CA THR A 100 0.89 -12.99 -11.72
C THR A 100 -0.41 -12.18 -11.62
N ASP A 101 -1.36 -12.61 -10.78
CA ASP A 101 -2.61 -11.85 -10.58
C ASP A 101 -2.35 -10.43 -10.07
N ALA A 102 -1.39 -10.28 -9.15
CA ALA A 102 -1.00 -8.96 -8.63
C ALA A 102 -0.43 -8.05 -9.73
N GLU A 103 0.46 -8.56 -10.59
CA GLU A 103 1.04 -7.82 -11.71
C GLU A 103 0.00 -7.50 -12.78
N PHE A 104 -0.95 -8.40 -13.03
CA PHE A 104 -2.02 -8.15 -13.97
C PHE A 104 -2.98 -7.07 -13.47
N ILE A 105 -3.33 -7.08 -12.17
CA ILE A 105 -4.13 -6.01 -11.54
C ILE A 105 -3.39 -4.67 -11.62
N GLU A 106 -2.05 -4.64 -11.51
CA GLU A 106 -1.28 -3.41 -11.73
C GLU A 106 -1.34 -2.93 -13.20
N ASN A 107 -1.26 -3.85 -14.18
CA ASN A 107 -1.47 -3.52 -15.60
C ASN A 107 -2.88 -2.97 -15.84
N GLU A 108 -3.90 -3.62 -15.28
CA GLU A 108 -5.29 -3.18 -15.34
C GLU A 108 -5.50 -1.80 -14.69
N ASN A 109 -4.95 -1.57 -13.51
CA ASN A 109 -4.99 -0.26 -12.85
C ASN A 109 -4.36 0.85 -13.69
N MET A 110 -3.31 0.54 -14.48
CA MET A 110 -2.72 1.51 -15.41
C MET A 110 -3.65 1.80 -16.59
N VAL A 111 -4.34 0.79 -17.14
CA VAL A 111 -5.41 0.97 -18.12
C VAL A 111 -6.51 1.87 -17.58
N LEU A 112 -6.97 1.65 -16.34
CA LEU A 112 -8.04 2.44 -15.73
C LEU A 112 -7.64 3.90 -15.46
N ARG A 113 -6.34 4.18 -15.21
CA ARG A 113 -5.82 5.56 -15.16
C ARG A 113 -5.84 6.21 -16.55
N GLN A 114 -5.44 5.49 -17.60
CA GLN A 114 -5.52 6.02 -18.96
C GLN A 114 -6.97 6.27 -19.38
N MET A 115 -7.89 5.37 -19.06
CA MET A 115 -9.33 5.60 -19.27
C MET A 115 -9.84 6.83 -18.53
N ALA A 116 -9.38 7.05 -17.28
CA ALA A 116 -9.73 8.22 -16.47
C ALA A 116 -9.21 9.53 -17.10
N GLU A 117 -7.98 9.52 -17.64
CA GLU A 117 -7.39 10.67 -18.37
C GLU A 117 -8.20 10.98 -19.64
N ASP A 118 -8.45 9.98 -20.48
CA ASP A 118 -9.22 10.18 -21.71
C ASP A 118 -10.67 10.63 -21.44
N MET A 119 -11.34 10.04 -20.45
CA MET A 119 -12.68 10.48 -20.05
C MET A 119 -12.69 11.91 -19.51
N THR A 120 -11.66 12.30 -18.75
CA THR A 120 -11.51 13.69 -18.27
C THR A 120 -11.29 14.64 -19.44
N TYR A 121 -10.45 14.27 -20.41
CA TYR A 121 -10.21 15.06 -21.62
C TYR A 121 -11.50 15.30 -22.43
N TYR A 122 -12.34 14.27 -22.59
CA TYR A 122 -13.62 14.40 -23.29
C TYR A 122 -14.76 14.95 -22.42
N GLY A 123 -14.53 15.24 -21.14
CA GLY A 123 -15.53 15.72 -20.19
C GLY A 123 -16.60 14.69 -19.87
N ASP A 124 -16.21 13.41 -19.79
CA ASP A 124 -17.09 12.28 -19.50
C ASP A 124 -16.89 11.77 -18.07
N THR A 125 -17.94 11.16 -17.53
CA THR A 125 -17.91 10.43 -16.27
C THR A 125 -18.26 8.95 -16.51
N PRO A 126 -17.56 7.99 -15.83
CA PRO A 126 -17.81 6.58 -16.04
C PRO A 126 -19.20 6.16 -15.54
N ASN A 127 -19.91 5.39 -16.36
CA ASN A 127 -21.24 4.87 -16.08
C ASN A 127 -21.51 3.58 -16.87
N TYR A 128 -22.63 2.90 -16.62
CA TYR A 128 -23.01 1.65 -17.27
C TYR A 128 -23.21 1.76 -18.78
N SER A 129 -23.50 2.94 -19.31
CA SER A 129 -23.75 3.12 -20.74
C SER A 129 -22.47 3.30 -21.56
N ASN A 130 -21.40 3.89 -20.96
CA ASN A 130 -20.16 4.19 -21.67
C ASN A 130 -18.97 3.27 -21.31
N ILE A 131 -18.96 2.60 -20.16
CA ILE A 131 -17.96 1.56 -19.85
C ILE A 131 -18.45 0.24 -20.41
N LYS A 132 -17.68 -0.32 -21.35
CA LYS A 132 -18.03 -1.51 -22.10
C LYS A 132 -16.88 -2.52 -22.16
N PHE A 133 -17.23 -3.77 -22.49
CA PHE A 133 -16.30 -4.88 -22.65
C PHE A 133 -16.47 -5.51 -24.04
N HIS A 134 -15.43 -6.11 -24.56
CA HIS A 134 -15.46 -6.69 -25.93
C HIS A 134 -16.58 -7.71 -26.10
N ASN A 135 -16.84 -8.56 -25.12
CA ASN A 135 -17.90 -9.58 -25.15
C ASN A 135 -19.32 -9.02 -25.19
N GLU A 136 -19.52 -7.72 -25.07
CA GLU A 136 -20.83 -7.08 -25.24
C GLU A 136 -21.12 -6.78 -26.71
N PHE A 137 -20.12 -6.86 -27.61
CA PHE A 137 -20.21 -6.51 -29.02
C PHE A 137 -20.01 -7.69 -29.98
N SER A 138 -19.32 -8.72 -29.52
CA SER A 138 -19.05 -9.94 -30.32
C SER A 138 -18.97 -11.18 -29.42
N SER A 139 -19.08 -12.36 -30.05
CA SER A 139 -18.95 -13.64 -29.33
C SER A 139 -17.49 -13.93 -28.99
N THR A 140 -17.06 -13.48 -27.80
CA THR A 140 -15.70 -13.66 -27.29
C THR A 140 -15.73 -13.79 -25.78
N SER A 141 -14.68 -14.38 -25.18
CA SER A 141 -14.48 -14.39 -23.73
C SER A 141 -13.77 -13.13 -23.20
N CYS A 142 -13.27 -12.27 -24.10
CA CYS A 142 -12.55 -11.04 -23.71
C CYS A 142 -13.50 -10.03 -23.03
N PRO A 143 -13.10 -9.46 -21.88
CA PRO A 143 -11.82 -9.55 -21.15
C PRO A 143 -11.81 -10.68 -20.10
N ALA A 144 -11.39 -11.89 -20.50
CA ALA A 144 -11.55 -13.10 -19.69
C ALA A 144 -10.88 -13.03 -18.31
N ARG A 145 -9.62 -12.59 -18.24
CA ARG A 145 -8.88 -12.55 -16.97
C ARG A 145 -9.40 -11.47 -16.02
N SER A 146 -9.74 -10.29 -16.55
CA SER A 146 -10.39 -9.25 -15.76
C SER A 146 -11.72 -9.73 -15.18
N LEU A 147 -12.53 -10.45 -15.98
CA LEU A 147 -13.78 -11.06 -15.48
C LEU A 147 -13.49 -12.06 -14.36
N GLU A 148 -12.54 -12.96 -14.54
CA GLU A 148 -12.16 -13.96 -13.54
C GLU A 148 -11.76 -13.33 -12.20
N LEU A 149 -10.93 -12.29 -12.25
CA LEU A 149 -10.42 -11.61 -11.06
C LEU A 149 -11.46 -10.74 -10.33
N HIS A 150 -12.53 -10.33 -11.03
CA HIS A 150 -13.56 -9.43 -10.50
C HIS A 150 -14.97 -10.03 -10.46
N GLY A 151 -15.07 -11.32 -10.17
CA GLY A 151 -16.36 -11.98 -9.86
C GLY A 151 -17.05 -12.68 -11.01
N GLY A 152 -16.44 -12.73 -12.21
CA GLY A 152 -16.87 -13.58 -13.33
C GLY A 152 -18.01 -13.03 -14.19
N TYR A 153 -18.55 -11.85 -13.90
CA TYR A 153 -19.67 -11.25 -14.61
C TYR A 153 -19.36 -9.81 -15.04
N ASN A 154 -19.92 -9.38 -16.20
CA ASN A 154 -19.72 -8.03 -16.71
C ASN A 154 -20.14 -6.95 -15.71
N ASP A 155 -21.21 -7.13 -14.98
CA ASP A 155 -21.69 -6.10 -14.03
C ASP A 155 -20.76 -5.95 -12.84
N SER A 156 -20.24 -7.03 -12.27
CA SER A 156 -19.27 -6.94 -11.16
C SER A 156 -17.94 -6.30 -11.61
N LEU A 157 -17.45 -6.65 -12.79
CA LEU A 157 -16.27 -6.00 -13.39
C LEU A 157 -16.56 -4.52 -13.68
N ARG A 158 -17.73 -4.17 -14.20
CA ARG A 158 -18.10 -2.79 -14.51
C ARG A 158 -18.20 -1.92 -13.26
N ASP A 159 -18.79 -2.45 -12.18
CA ASP A 159 -18.83 -1.74 -10.89
C ASP A 159 -17.42 -1.43 -10.38
N TYR A 160 -16.52 -2.40 -10.46
CA TYR A 160 -15.11 -2.21 -10.10
C TYR A 160 -14.43 -1.15 -10.98
N VAL A 161 -14.56 -1.26 -12.31
CA VAL A 161 -13.98 -0.32 -13.29
C VAL A 161 -14.49 1.10 -13.06
N ILE A 162 -15.81 1.28 -12.91
CA ILE A 162 -16.43 2.59 -12.64
C ILE A 162 -15.91 3.18 -11.34
N ALA A 163 -15.85 2.40 -10.27
CA ALA A 163 -15.34 2.86 -8.98
C ALA A 163 -13.88 3.30 -9.06
N LYS A 164 -13.05 2.52 -9.76
CA LYS A 164 -11.63 2.84 -9.95
C LYS A 164 -11.40 4.08 -10.81
N ILE A 165 -12.12 4.22 -11.94
CA ILE A 165 -11.99 5.39 -12.81
C ILE A 165 -12.40 6.67 -12.02
N LYS A 166 -13.51 6.64 -11.29
CA LYS A 166 -13.93 7.78 -10.43
C LYS A 166 -12.88 8.13 -9.40
N HIS A 167 -12.28 7.11 -8.77
CA HIS A 167 -11.17 7.31 -7.85
C HIS A 167 -9.99 8.01 -8.54
N TYR A 168 -9.54 7.51 -9.69
CA TYR A 168 -8.43 8.11 -10.43
C TYR A 168 -8.73 9.53 -10.90
N GLN A 169 -9.93 9.82 -11.41
CA GLN A 169 -10.35 11.18 -11.77
C GLN A 169 -10.32 12.13 -10.56
N SER A 170 -10.55 11.63 -9.33
CA SER A 170 -10.42 12.45 -8.12
C SER A 170 -8.96 12.77 -7.73
N LEU A 171 -8.00 12.01 -8.26
CA LEU A 171 -6.57 12.21 -8.01
C LEU A 171 -5.91 13.20 -8.98
N GLY A 172 -6.43 13.34 -10.21
CA GLY A 172 -5.83 14.22 -11.20
C GLY A 172 -6.50 14.10 -12.56
N SER A 173 -6.04 14.93 -13.49
CA SER A 173 -6.52 14.98 -14.88
C SER A 173 -5.65 14.17 -15.83
N THR A 174 -4.43 13.84 -15.43
CA THR A 174 -3.46 13.05 -16.20
C THR A 174 -3.00 11.82 -15.43
N VAL A 175 -2.56 10.78 -16.14
CA VAL A 175 -1.99 9.57 -15.52
C VAL A 175 -0.87 9.92 -14.54
N GLN A 176 0.00 10.87 -14.90
CA GLN A 176 1.12 11.26 -14.03
C GLN A 176 0.63 11.93 -12.74
N GLU A 177 -0.33 12.85 -12.81
CA GLU A 177 -0.95 13.47 -11.62
C GLU A 177 -1.63 12.42 -10.74
N MET A 178 -2.35 11.47 -11.32
CA MET A 178 -3.01 10.38 -10.58
C MET A 178 -2.00 9.54 -9.82
N LEU A 179 -0.87 9.19 -10.43
CA LEU A 179 0.21 8.42 -9.81
C LEU A 179 0.89 9.20 -8.68
N ASP A 180 1.21 10.48 -8.93
CA ASP A 180 1.86 11.34 -7.95
C ASP A 180 0.96 11.55 -6.73
N ASN A 181 -0.33 11.80 -6.95
CA ASN A 181 -1.29 12.04 -5.89
C ASN A 181 -1.71 10.75 -5.16
N GLU A 182 -1.78 9.60 -5.83
CA GLU A 182 -2.00 8.30 -5.16
C GLU A 182 -0.85 7.94 -4.22
N GLY A 183 0.40 8.23 -4.62
CA GLY A 183 1.58 8.10 -3.76
C GLY A 183 1.54 9.01 -2.54
N ASN A 184 0.90 10.17 -2.66
CA ASN A 184 0.82 11.21 -1.64
C ASN A 184 -0.47 11.15 -0.78
N GLN A 185 -1.39 10.19 -1.01
CA GLN A 185 -2.57 10.07 -0.15
C GLN A 185 -2.19 9.84 1.31
N GLU A 186 -2.85 10.59 2.23
CA GLU A 186 -2.68 10.41 3.66
C GLU A 186 -2.89 8.94 4.08
N GLY A 187 -2.01 8.47 4.95
CA GLY A 187 -2.15 7.15 5.56
C GLY A 187 -0.86 6.34 5.59
N TRP A 188 -1.02 5.13 6.11
CA TRP A 188 0.05 4.17 6.20
C TRP A 188 0.39 3.58 4.83
N LYS A 189 1.67 3.60 4.50
CA LYS A 189 2.25 2.98 3.30
C LYS A 189 3.29 1.94 3.71
N LYS A 190 3.52 0.96 2.84
CA LYS A 190 4.51 -0.10 3.07
C LYS A 190 5.23 -0.47 1.78
N ASN A 191 6.53 -0.75 1.89
CA ASN A 191 7.33 -1.37 0.83
C ASN A 191 8.20 -2.50 1.41
N ALA A 192 9.17 -2.98 0.65
CA ALA A 192 10.11 -4.02 1.10
C ALA A 192 10.99 -3.59 2.30
N THR A 193 11.24 -2.28 2.47
CA THR A 193 12.05 -1.72 3.56
C THR A 193 11.27 -1.60 4.87
N GLY A 194 10.00 -1.17 4.81
CA GLY A 194 9.20 -0.96 6.02
C GLY A 194 7.92 -0.17 5.80
N TRP A 195 7.36 0.28 6.92
CA TRP A 195 6.18 1.14 6.96
C TRP A 195 6.57 2.61 7.10
N TRP A 196 5.84 3.50 6.42
CA TRP A 196 5.89 4.95 6.65
C TRP A 196 4.47 5.53 6.65
N TYR A 197 4.34 6.77 7.07
CA TYR A 197 3.05 7.46 7.08
C TYR A 197 3.11 8.73 6.24
N VAL A 198 2.17 8.89 5.33
CA VAL A 198 2.00 10.11 4.54
C VAL A 198 0.95 10.99 5.24
N ASN A 199 1.28 12.25 5.49
CA ASN A 199 0.37 13.25 6.06
C ASN A 199 -0.61 13.77 4.98
N ALA A 200 -1.68 14.44 5.38
CA ALA A 200 -2.65 15.04 4.47
C ALA A 200 -2.05 16.06 3.48
N ASP A 201 -0.90 16.66 3.82
CA ASP A 201 -0.16 17.59 2.94
C ASP A 201 0.87 16.89 2.03
N GLY A 202 0.88 15.56 1.98
CA GLY A 202 1.81 14.76 1.22
C GLY A 202 3.20 14.59 1.86
N SER A 203 3.49 15.29 2.97
CA SER A 203 4.74 15.13 3.72
C SER A 203 4.75 13.82 4.51
N TYR A 204 5.93 13.38 4.93
CA TYR A 204 6.10 12.24 5.85
C TYR A 204 7.10 12.57 6.97
N PRO A 205 6.88 12.02 8.19
CA PRO A 205 7.73 12.30 9.34
C PRO A 205 9.13 11.68 9.17
N THR A 206 10.17 12.44 9.54
CA THR A 206 11.56 11.95 9.60
C THR A 206 12.20 12.38 10.92
N ASN A 207 12.94 11.49 11.57
CA ASN A 207 13.63 11.72 12.85
C ASN A 207 12.71 12.32 13.93
N LYS A 208 11.43 11.95 13.96
CA LYS A 208 10.48 12.52 14.92
C LYS A 208 9.41 11.54 15.38
N TRP A 209 8.84 11.87 16.53
CA TRP A 209 7.60 11.28 17.00
C TRP A 209 6.41 11.88 16.26
N GLN A 210 5.45 11.03 15.91
CA GLN A 210 4.15 11.47 15.39
C GLN A 210 3.02 10.66 16.02
N LYS A 211 1.95 11.35 16.38
CA LYS A 211 0.74 10.74 16.91
C LYS A 211 -0.25 10.51 15.77
N ILE A 212 -0.61 9.25 15.56
CA ILE A 212 -1.54 8.82 14.50
C ILE A 212 -2.64 8.02 15.19
N ASN A 213 -3.90 8.42 15.01
CA ASN A 213 -5.05 7.78 15.65
C ASN A 213 -4.86 7.54 17.16
N ASN A 214 -4.39 8.55 17.89
CA ASN A 214 -4.09 8.54 19.33
C ASN A 214 -2.93 7.64 19.78
N VAL A 215 -2.18 7.01 18.87
CA VAL A 215 -1.00 6.19 19.16
C VAL A 215 0.26 6.93 18.71
N TRP A 216 1.31 6.91 19.54
CA TRP A 216 2.60 7.49 19.19
C TRP A 216 3.48 6.48 18.44
N TYR A 217 4.10 6.95 17.36
CA TYR A 217 5.09 6.23 16.55
C TYR A 217 6.33 7.07 16.39
N TYR A 218 7.49 6.43 16.22
CA TYR A 218 8.73 7.11 15.89
C TYR A 218 9.22 6.72 14.50
N PHE A 219 9.59 7.73 13.72
CA PHE A 219 10.08 7.55 12.35
C PHE A 219 11.58 7.89 12.29
N ASP A 220 12.35 7.07 11.59
CA ASP A 220 13.79 7.26 11.42
C ASP A 220 14.15 8.39 10.44
N SER A 221 15.45 8.57 10.14
CA SER A 221 15.93 9.61 9.21
C SER A 221 15.45 9.42 7.78
N ASN A 222 15.08 8.20 7.39
CA ASN A 222 14.57 7.86 6.06
C ASN A 222 13.03 7.88 6.01
N GLY A 223 12.36 8.21 7.12
CA GLY A 223 10.91 8.25 7.23
C GLY A 223 10.25 6.90 7.49
N TYR A 224 11.01 5.84 7.76
CA TYR A 224 10.42 4.54 8.13
C TYR A 224 10.09 4.45 9.60
N MET A 225 8.93 3.86 9.91
CA MET A 225 8.48 3.59 11.27
C MET A 225 9.40 2.59 11.96
N LYS A 226 9.93 2.95 13.13
CA LYS A 226 10.65 1.99 13.98
C LYS A 226 9.67 1.02 14.64
N ALA A 227 10.03 -0.25 14.68
CA ALA A 227 9.26 -1.31 15.33
C ALA A 227 10.19 -2.34 15.99
N ASN A 228 9.71 -2.98 17.06
CA ASN A 228 10.45 -3.97 17.85
C ASN A 228 11.87 -3.48 18.21
N ALA A 229 11.99 -2.23 18.66
CA ALA A 229 13.28 -1.57 18.83
C ALA A 229 13.32 -0.61 20.00
N TRP A 230 14.48 -0.57 20.66
CA TRP A 230 14.80 0.48 21.59
C TRP A 230 15.12 1.80 20.90
N HIS A 231 14.67 2.89 21.47
CA HIS A 231 14.95 4.24 21.00
C HIS A 231 15.42 5.14 22.15
N LYS A 232 16.68 5.58 22.11
CA LYS A 232 17.16 6.64 23.00
C LYS A 232 16.89 7.98 22.35
N HIS A 233 15.99 8.75 22.97
CA HIS A 233 15.60 10.05 22.42
C HIS A 233 16.53 11.16 22.91
N SER A 234 16.52 12.31 22.24
CA SER A 234 17.35 13.47 22.56
C SER A 234 17.06 14.08 23.92
N ASP A 235 15.91 13.78 24.54
CA ASP A 235 15.56 14.15 25.91
C ASP A 235 16.30 13.33 26.99
N GLY A 236 17.15 12.37 26.56
CA GLY A 236 17.95 11.50 27.41
C GLY A 236 17.24 10.24 27.88
N TYR A 237 15.95 10.06 27.63
CA TYR A 237 15.20 8.89 28.05
C TYR A 237 15.18 7.78 27.00
N TRP A 238 14.96 6.54 27.48
CA TRP A 238 14.74 5.38 26.65
C TRP A 238 13.25 5.14 26.45
N TYR A 239 12.91 4.77 25.23
CA TYR A 239 11.60 4.35 24.76
C TYR A 239 11.70 2.99 24.09
N TYR A 240 10.59 2.30 23.97
CA TYR A 240 10.51 1.07 23.18
C TYR A 240 9.35 1.13 22.20
N LEU A 241 9.61 0.76 20.94
CA LEU A 241 8.60 0.64 19.91
C LEU A 241 8.21 -0.84 19.83
N LEU A 242 6.93 -1.13 20.05
CA LEU A 242 6.37 -2.47 19.99
C LEU A 242 6.49 -3.06 18.58
N PRO A 243 6.26 -4.38 18.37
CA PRO A 243 6.31 -4.99 17.04
C PRO A 243 5.41 -4.34 15.98
N ASN A 244 4.29 -3.74 16.40
CA ASN A 244 3.40 -2.96 15.54
C ASN A 244 3.81 -1.49 15.38
N GLY A 245 4.97 -1.08 15.90
CA GLY A 245 5.52 0.28 15.86
C GLY A 245 4.98 1.23 16.93
N ALA A 246 3.95 0.86 17.68
CA ALA A 246 3.39 1.70 18.72
C ALA A 246 4.39 1.94 19.86
N MET A 247 4.42 3.15 20.42
CA MET A 247 5.18 3.48 21.63
C MET A 247 4.70 2.64 22.82
N ALA A 248 5.61 1.97 23.49
CA ALA A 248 5.31 1.17 24.67
C ALA A 248 4.88 2.04 25.86
N THR A 249 3.85 1.58 26.58
CA THR A 249 3.43 2.12 27.89
C THR A 249 3.04 0.97 28.82
N GLY A 250 3.19 1.18 30.12
CA GLY A 250 2.94 0.12 31.10
C GLY A 250 4.01 -0.97 31.12
N TRP A 251 3.65 -2.16 31.56
CA TRP A 251 4.55 -3.31 31.63
C TRP A 251 4.74 -3.97 30.28
N VAL A 252 6.00 -4.17 29.87
CA VAL A 252 6.36 -4.85 28.62
C VAL A 252 7.47 -5.86 28.87
N LEU A 253 7.28 -7.07 28.33
CA LEU A 253 8.30 -8.14 28.34
C LEU A 253 9.15 -8.03 27.07
N ILE A 254 10.44 -7.73 27.24
CA ILE A 254 11.40 -7.60 26.14
C ILE A 254 12.58 -8.53 26.41
N SER A 255 12.86 -9.44 25.50
CA SER A 255 13.96 -10.42 25.65
C SER A 255 13.98 -11.11 27.02
N ASN A 256 12.82 -11.57 27.49
CA ASN A 256 12.63 -12.25 28.77
C ASN A 256 12.91 -11.40 30.01
N LYS A 257 12.87 -10.07 29.89
CA LYS A 257 13.01 -9.11 30.96
C LYS A 257 11.81 -8.18 30.99
N TRP A 258 11.27 -7.89 32.20
CA TRP A 258 10.17 -6.96 32.35
C TRP A 258 10.71 -5.54 32.52
N TYR A 259 10.08 -4.60 31.77
CA TYR A 259 10.29 -3.16 31.85
C TYR A 259 8.97 -2.47 32.09
N TYR A 260 9.01 -1.29 32.69
CA TYR A 260 7.85 -0.45 32.83
C TYR A 260 8.05 0.88 32.12
N PHE A 261 7.12 1.25 31.26
CA PHE A 261 7.10 2.52 30.55
C PHE A 261 5.98 3.38 31.13
N LYS A 262 6.28 4.65 31.43
CA LYS A 262 5.31 5.62 31.92
C LYS A 262 4.28 5.92 30.82
N GLU A 263 3.22 6.67 31.15
CA GLU A 263 2.18 7.07 30.19
C GLU A 263 2.76 7.93 29.04
N ASP A 264 3.83 8.67 29.28
CA ASP A 264 4.57 9.45 28.28
C ASP A 264 5.58 8.60 27.48
N GLY A 265 5.62 7.28 27.67
CA GLY A 265 6.48 6.34 26.97
C GLY A 265 7.89 6.20 27.54
N LYS A 266 8.28 7.01 28.53
CA LYS A 266 9.63 6.95 29.12
C LYS A 266 9.82 5.69 29.94
N MET A 267 10.92 4.97 29.70
CA MET A 267 11.32 3.85 30.52
C MET A 267 11.51 4.31 31.97
N ALA A 268 10.85 3.64 32.88
CA ALA A 268 11.01 3.90 34.30
C ALA A 268 12.27 3.21 34.88
N THR A 269 12.86 3.83 35.86
CA THR A 269 13.92 3.25 36.71
C THR A 269 13.61 3.55 38.17
N GLY A 270 14.13 2.76 39.10
CA GLY A 270 13.83 2.89 40.52
C GLY A 270 12.46 2.36 40.89
N TRP A 271 11.87 2.91 41.94
CA TRP A 271 10.61 2.46 42.49
C TRP A 271 9.41 2.91 41.64
N VAL A 272 8.52 1.96 41.33
CA VAL A 272 7.25 2.20 40.60
C VAL A 272 6.11 1.56 41.37
N LYS A 273 5.02 2.31 41.60
CA LYS A 273 3.79 1.78 42.18
C LYS A 273 2.83 1.45 41.04
N TYR A 274 2.37 0.20 40.95
CA TYR A 274 1.39 -0.25 40.00
C TYR A 274 0.33 -1.14 40.66
N LYS A 275 -0.94 -0.84 40.51
CA LYS A 275 -2.07 -1.56 41.15
C LYS A 275 -1.83 -1.86 42.65
N GLU A 276 -1.49 -0.81 43.40
CA GLU A 276 -1.25 -0.85 44.84
C GLU A 276 0.02 -1.64 45.28
N GLN A 277 0.75 -2.25 44.35
CA GLN A 277 2.02 -2.95 44.63
C GLN A 277 3.24 -2.11 44.20
N TRP A 278 4.31 -2.22 44.94
CA TRP A 278 5.58 -1.59 44.59
C TRP A 278 6.48 -2.57 43.87
N TYR A 279 7.16 -2.05 42.83
CA TYR A 279 8.16 -2.75 42.03
C TYR A 279 9.41 -1.90 41.94
N TYR A 280 10.56 -2.54 41.69
CA TYR A 280 11.82 -1.85 41.53
C TYR A 280 12.43 -2.18 40.16
N LEU A 281 12.75 -1.14 39.40
CA LEU A 281 13.42 -1.22 38.10
C LEU A 281 14.88 -0.82 38.28
N ASP A 282 15.82 -1.61 37.78
CA ASP A 282 17.27 -1.32 37.89
C ASP A 282 17.58 0.07 37.31
N TYR A 283 18.38 0.85 38.04
CA TYR A 283 18.67 2.25 37.66
C TYR A 283 19.44 2.38 36.32
N GLN A 284 20.26 1.40 35.99
CA GLN A 284 21.13 1.43 34.81
C GLN A 284 20.44 0.76 33.59
N LYS A 285 19.77 -0.36 33.85
CA LYS A 285 19.22 -1.23 32.80
C LYS A 285 17.71 -1.05 32.59
N GLY A 286 17.00 -0.54 33.62
CA GLY A 286 15.52 -0.46 33.59
C GLY A 286 14.81 -1.80 33.76
N GLU A 287 15.54 -2.90 33.95
CA GLU A 287 14.97 -4.26 34.13
C GLU A 287 14.30 -4.35 35.50
N MET A 288 13.13 -5.00 35.57
CA MET A 288 12.47 -5.31 36.84
C MET A 288 13.31 -6.27 37.67
N VAL A 289 13.58 -5.88 38.89
CA VAL A 289 14.27 -6.72 39.88
C VAL A 289 13.25 -7.65 40.55
N SER A 290 13.54 -8.94 40.63
CA SER A 290 12.71 -9.95 41.31
C SER A 290 13.56 -10.95 42.06
N ASN A 291 12.97 -11.60 43.08
CA ASN A 291 13.64 -12.54 43.97
C ASN A 291 14.98 -12.03 44.49
N ALA A 292 15.00 -10.79 44.98
CA ALA A 292 16.21 -10.11 45.35
C ALA A 292 15.95 -9.04 46.44
N PHE A 293 17.02 -8.62 47.10
CA PHE A 293 17.00 -7.52 48.04
C PHE A 293 17.47 -6.22 47.40
N VAL A 294 16.74 -5.15 47.64
CA VAL A 294 17.10 -3.79 47.22
C VAL A 294 17.34 -2.93 48.46
N LYS A 295 18.49 -2.26 48.48
CA LYS A 295 18.87 -1.41 49.62
C LYS A 295 17.99 -0.15 49.67
N SER A 296 17.56 0.25 50.87
CA SER A 296 16.85 1.50 51.08
C SER A 296 17.72 2.71 50.73
N ALA A 297 17.10 3.82 50.33
CA ALA A 297 17.80 5.04 49.93
C ALA A 297 18.66 5.63 51.04
N ASP A 298 18.27 5.45 52.30
CA ASP A 298 19.04 5.90 53.50
C ASP A 298 20.16 4.90 53.89
N GLY A 299 20.23 3.76 53.18
CA GLY A 299 21.24 2.73 53.38
C GLY A 299 21.06 1.89 54.64
N LYS A 300 19.96 2.07 55.41
CA LYS A 300 19.77 1.44 56.74
C LYS A 300 18.99 0.13 56.69
N GLY A 301 18.30 -0.15 55.57
CA GLY A 301 17.46 -1.32 55.42
C GLY A 301 17.47 -1.91 54.05
N TRP A 302 16.71 -3.00 53.87
CA TRP A 302 16.55 -3.70 52.62
C TRP A 302 15.08 -4.02 52.38
N TYR A 303 14.66 -3.87 51.12
CA TYR A 303 13.35 -4.32 50.64
C TYR A 303 13.52 -5.64 49.88
N TYR A 304 12.64 -6.61 50.14
CA TYR A 304 12.61 -7.86 49.41
C TYR A 304 11.60 -7.77 48.28
N LEU A 305 12.04 -8.08 47.08
CA LEU A 305 11.20 -8.24 45.87
C LEU A 305 10.92 -9.73 45.68
N LYS A 306 9.64 -10.08 45.64
CA LYS A 306 9.19 -11.46 45.46
C LYS A 306 9.52 -11.98 44.03
N PRO A 307 9.38 -13.28 43.74
CA PRO A 307 9.61 -13.82 42.38
C PRO A 307 8.79 -13.15 41.31
N ASP A 308 7.61 -12.63 41.60
CA ASP A 308 6.76 -11.86 40.68
C ASP A 308 7.21 -10.38 40.54
N GLY A 309 8.26 -9.96 41.25
CA GLY A 309 8.81 -8.60 41.24
C GLY A 309 8.13 -7.64 42.21
N SER A 310 7.00 -8.00 42.81
CA SER A 310 6.34 -7.11 43.79
C SER A 310 7.10 -7.06 45.14
N MET A 311 7.10 -5.90 45.77
CA MET A 311 7.70 -5.71 47.10
C MET A 311 6.90 -6.49 48.16
N ALA A 312 7.56 -7.22 49.00
CA ALA A 312 6.94 -7.89 50.15
C ALA A 312 6.68 -6.91 51.29
N ASP A 313 5.45 -6.90 51.86
CA ASP A 313 5.09 -6.04 52.97
C ASP A 313 5.73 -6.52 54.31
N LYS A 314 5.65 -7.82 54.57
CA LYS A 314 6.17 -8.46 55.80
C LYS A 314 6.76 -9.82 55.43
N PRO A 315 7.95 -9.84 54.77
CA PRO A 315 8.55 -11.11 54.41
C PRO A 315 9.01 -11.89 55.63
N GLU A 316 8.62 -13.15 55.73
CA GLU A 316 9.17 -14.07 56.71
C GLU A 316 10.33 -14.83 56.07
N PHE A 317 11.45 -14.88 56.77
CA PHE A 317 12.64 -15.60 56.33
C PHE A 317 13.02 -16.68 57.33
N THR A 318 13.43 -17.83 56.81
CA THR A 318 14.11 -18.85 57.59
C THR A 318 15.60 -18.77 57.28
N VAL A 319 16.44 -18.82 58.32
CA VAL A 319 17.89 -18.94 58.15
C VAL A 319 18.24 -20.43 58.27
N GLU A 320 18.67 -21.00 57.16
CA GLU A 320 19.13 -22.38 57.13
C GLU A 320 20.46 -22.54 57.88
N PRO A 321 20.83 -23.76 58.34
CA PRO A 321 22.07 -23.98 59.07
C PRO A 321 23.35 -23.57 58.35
N ASN A 322 23.30 -23.49 57.04
CA ASN A 322 24.38 -23.05 56.15
C ASN A 322 24.38 -21.52 55.94
N GLY A 323 23.50 -20.78 56.64
CA GLY A 323 23.36 -19.32 56.51
C GLY A 323 22.52 -18.86 55.32
N LEU A 324 21.90 -19.76 54.55
CA LEU A 324 21.00 -19.42 53.45
C LEU A 324 19.68 -18.84 53.99
N PHE A 325 19.22 -17.72 53.43
CA PHE A 325 17.90 -17.19 53.69
C PHE A 325 16.88 -17.80 52.71
N THR A 326 15.85 -18.43 53.20
CA THR A 326 14.71 -18.92 52.45
C THR A 326 13.45 -18.15 52.82
N THR A 327 12.61 -17.83 51.83
CA THR A 327 11.30 -17.22 52.08
C THR A 327 10.26 -18.31 52.31
N LYS A 328 9.37 -18.13 53.27
CA LYS A 328 8.20 -18.98 53.45
C LYS A 328 7.13 -18.64 52.45
#